data_af98136dee935b42ddf3e0f113309d72
#
_entry.id   af98136dee935b42ddf3e0f113309d72
#
_cell.length_a   1.000
_cell.length_b   1.000
_cell.length_c   1.000
_cell.angle_alpha   90.00
_cell.angle_beta   90.00
_cell.angle_gamma   90.00
#
_symmetry.space_group_name_H-M   'P 1'
#
loop_
_entity.id
_entity.type
_entity.pdbx_description
1 polymer ?
#
loop_
_entity_poly.entity_id
_entity_poly.type
_entity_poly.pdbx_seq_one_letter_code
_entity_poly.pdbx_strand_id
1 'polypeptide(L)'
;MYNPNDPVGKVTKTMAKLFAVMADEIIREMGNEKGEAVVKRAVRRFANLRADAIKERSRKDGKEVTFHTVEEYSDYPDNQAWDCESSVEGNRLRKSNRVCPFSTAFREIGLEQAGKLYCEEIDLALNEAFFGKIKFERPSLFTDGPCAPCEMIVTRLD
;
A
#
# COMPACT_ATOMS: atom_id res chain seq x y z
N MET A 1 15.54 3.37 11.35
CA MET A 1 16.65 2.92 10.44
C MET A 1 16.20 1.66 9.74
N TYR A 2 16.36 1.57 8.41
CA TYR A 2 15.96 0.38 7.63
C TYR A 2 16.74 -0.88 8.04
N ASN A 3 16.01 -2.01 8.18
CA ASN A 3 16.60 -3.30 8.51
C ASN A 3 16.09 -4.39 7.53
N PRO A 4 16.93 -4.90 6.61
CA PRO A 4 16.54 -5.91 5.64
C PRO A 4 16.16 -7.26 6.26
N ASN A 5 16.52 -7.48 7.53
CA ASN A 5 16.24 -8.72 8.26
C ASN A 5 15.04 -8.61 9.22
N ASP A 6 14.33 -7.48 9.18
CA ASP A 6 13.16 -7.26 10.03
C ASP A 6 12.13 -8.40 9.83
N PRO A 7 11.64 -9.01 10.93
CA PRO A 7 10.65 -10.10 10.84
C PRO A 7 9.36 -9.70 10.12
N VAL A 8 8.90 -8.46 10.31
CA VAL A 8 7.71 -7.94 9.62
C VAL A 8 7.94 -7.90 8.11
N GLY A 9 9.15 -7.48 7.68
CA GLY A 9 9.53 -7.50 6.27
C GLY A 9 9.53 -8.91 5.66
N LYS A 10 9.98 -9.92 6.40
CA LYS A 10 9.97 -11.31 5.95
C LYS A 10 8.54 -11.85 5.75
N VAL A 11 7.66 -11.61 6.72
CA VAL A 11 6.25 -12.01 6.62
C VAL A 11 5.56 -11.25 5.49
N THR A 12 5.79 -9.94 5.38
CA THR A 12 5.24 -9.10 4.30
C THR A 12 5.65 -9.60 2.92
N LYS A 13 6.92 -9.98 2.73
CA LYS A 13 7.39 -10.57 1.47
C LYS A 13 6.66 -11.89 1.13
N THR A 14 6.43 -12.74 2.12
CA THR A 14 5.68 -13.99 1.91
C THR A 14 4.23 -13.72 1.48
N MET A 15 3.56 -12.78 2.14
CA MET A 15 2.21 -12.35 1.76
C MET A 15 2.18 -11.72 0.36
N ALA A 16 3.16 -10.90 0.03
CA ALA A 16 3.29 -10.28 -1.28
C ALA A 16 3.45 -11.31 -2.39
N LYS A 17 4.29 -12.33 -2.18
CA LYS A 17 4.45 -13.44 -3.14
C LYS A 17 3.16 -14.21 -3.34
N LEU A 18 2.45 -14.54 -2.26
CA LEU A 18 1.14 -15.20 -2.34
C LEU A 18 0.15 -14.36 -3.15
N PHE A 19 0.07 -13.05 -2.86
CA PHE A 19 -0.80 -12.14 -3.61
C PHE A 19 -0.46 -12.14 -5.11
N ALA A 20 0.82 -11.98 -5.46
CA ALA A 20 1.24 -11.89 -6.85
C ALA A 20 0.95 -13.17 -7.64
N VAL A 21 1.16 -14.34 -7.03
CA VAL A 21 0.83 -15.64 -7.64
C VAL A 21 -0.68 -15.76 -7.86
N MET A 22 -1.50 -15.42 -6.85
CA MET A 22 -2.96 -15.46 -6.99
C MET A 22 -3.47 -14.48 -8.05
N ALA A 23 -2.91 -13.28 -8.09
CA ALA A 23 -3.26 -12.27 -9.09
C ALA A 23 -2.91 -12.72 -10.52
N ASP A 24 -1.71 -13.28 -10.69
CA ASP A 24 -1.26 -13.82 -11.98
C ASP A 24 -2.16 -14.95 -12.47
N GLU A 25 -2.55 -15.89 -11.62
CA GLU A 25 -3.46 -16.97 -11.98
C GLU A 25 -4.86 -16.47 -12.34
N ILE A 26 -5.39 -15.49 -11.61
CA ILE A 26 -6.69 -14.86 -11.94
C ILE A 26 -6.61 -14.21 -13.33
N ILE A 27 -5.52 -13.50 -13.63
CA ILE A 27 -5.33 -12.84 -14.93
C ILE A 27 -5.20 -13.87 -16.04
N ARG A 28 -4.46 -14.96 -15.84
CA ARG A 28 -4.32 -16.06 -16.81
C ARG A 28 -5.66 -16.72 -17.13
N GLU A 29 -6.47 -16.98 -16.11
CA GLU A 29 -7.77 -17.64 -16.27
C GLU A 29 -8.81 -16.73 -16.92
N MET A 30 -8.85 -15.45 -16.53
CA MET A 30 -9.93 -14.53 -16.93
C MET A 30 -9.57 -13.60 -18.10
N GLY A 31 -8.28 -13.55 -18.49
CA GLY A 31 -7.71 -12.55 -19.40
C GLY A 31 -7.43 -11.22 -18.70
N ASN A 32 -6.54 -10.42 -19.31
CA ASN A 32 -5.98 -9.23 -18.68
C ASN A 32 -7.07 -8.28 -18.18
N GLU A 33 -7.97 -7.83 -19.03
CA GLU A 33 -8.97 -6.81 -18.68
C GLU A 33 -9.86 -7.24 -17.50
N LYS A 34 -10.44 -8.42 -17.57
CA LYS A 34 -11.35 -8.94 -16.53
C LYS A 34 -10.56 -9.33 -15.26
N GLY A 35 -9.43 -10.00 -15.42
CA GLY A 35 -8.60 -10.47 -14.34
C GLY A 35 -8.05 -9.30 -13.51
N GLU A 36 -7.48 -8.29 -14.15
CA GLU A 36 -6.99 -7.10 -13.48
C GLU A 36 -8.10 -6.35 -12.72
N ALA A 37 -9.29 -6.23 -13.34
CA ALA A 37 -10.43 -5.60 -12.68
C ALA A 37 -10.89 -6.37 -11.44
N VAL A 38 -10.86 -7.70 -11.46
CA VAL A 38 -11.17 -8.55 -10.28
C VAL A 38 -10.12 -8.35 -9.18
N VAL A 39 -8.84 -8.38 -9.53
CA VAL A 39 -7.73 -8.20 -8.59
C VAL A 39 -7.82 -6.82 -7.93
N LYS A 40 -7.99 -5.75 -8.71
CA LYS A 40 -8.11 -4.37 -8.18
C LYS A 40 -9.31 -4.23 -7.22
N ARG A 41 -10.47 -4.82 -7.55
CA ARG A 41 -11.62 -4.81 -6.63
C ARG A 41 -11.33 -5.55 -5.33
N ALA A 42 -10.61 -6.66 -5.38
CA ALA A 42 -10.21 -7.41 -4.18
C ALA A 42 -9.27 -6.59 -3.31
N VAL A 43 -8.27 -5.91 -3.90
CA VAL A 43 -7.35 -5.01 -3.18
C VAL A 43 -8.10 -3.85 -2.54
N ARG A 44 -9.03 -3.22 -3.27
CA ARG A 44 -9.87 -2.14 -2.73
C ARG A 44 -10.72 -2.61 -1.55
N ARG A 45 -11.33 -3.78 -1.65
CA ARG A 45 -12.08 -4.38 -0.54
C ARG A 45 -11.18 -4.62 0.68
N PHE A 46 -9.98 -5.13 0.47
CA PHE A 46 -8.99 -5.33 1.54
C PHE A 46 -8.59 -4.00 2.18
N ALA A 47 -8.34 -2.96 1.38
CA ALA A 47 -8.04 -1.62 1.88
C ALA A 47 -9.17 -1.07 2.78
N ASN A 48 -10.42 -1.23 2.37
CA ASN A 48 -11.57 -0.79 3.16
C ASN A 48 -11.67 -1.53 4.51
N LEU A 49 -11.46 -2.86 4.52
CA LEU A 49 -11.44 -3.64 5.76
C LEU A 49 -10.35 -3.16 6.72
N ARG A 50 -9.15 -2.87 6.21
CA ARG A 50 -8.05 -2.31 7.02
C ARG A 50 -8.39 -0.93 7.55
N ALA A 51 -8.88 -0.05 6.68
CA ALA A 51 -9.24 1.31 7.07
C ALA A 51 -10.32 1.34 8.15
N ASP A 52 -11.34 0.49 8.04
CA ASP A 52 -12.40 0.39 9.04
C ASP A 52 -11.88 -0.09 10.39
N ALA A 53 -10.99 -1.08 10.41
CA ALA A 53 -10.35 -1.56 11.64
C ALA A 53 -9.46 -0.49 12.29
N ILE A 54 -8.71 0.28 11.50
CA ILE A 54 -7.86 1.38 11.99
C ILE A 54 -8.72 2.51 12.56
N LYS A 55 -9.76 2.93 11.83
CA LYS A 55 -10.71 3.95 12.29
C LYS A 55 -11.41 3.56 13.58
N GLU A 56 -11.79 2.29 13.71
CA GLU A 56 -12.45 1.80 14.92
C GLU A 56 -11.52 1.87 16.15
N ARG A 57 -10.24 1.49 15.99
CA ARG A 57 -9.25 1.63 17.07
C ARG A 57 -9.05 3.09 17.49
N SER A 58 -8.86 3.98 16.51
CA SER A 58 -8.70 5.42 16.74
C SER A 58 -9.92 6.02 17.48
N ARG A 59 -11.14 5.66 17.08
CA ARG A 59 -12.39 6.14 17.71
C ARG A 59 -12.55 5.67 19.15
N LYS A 60 -12.15 4.44 19.47
CA LYS A 60 -12.18 3.93 20.85
C LYS A 60 -11.37 4.77 21.81
N ASP A 61 -10.28 5.35 21.32
CA ASP A 61 -9.41 6.23 22.09
C ASP A 61 -9.77 7.72 21.95
N GLY A 62 -10.92 8.02 21.32
CA GLY A 62 -11.42 9.40 21.14
C GLY A 62 -10.57 10.25 20.19
N LYS A 63 -9.80 9.61 19.30
CA LYS A 63 -8.92 10.30 18.33
C LYS A 63 -9.65 10.55 17.01
N GLU A 64 -9.42 11.73 16.44
CA GLU A 64 -9.85 12.04 15.08
C GLU A 64 -8.96 11.32 14.05
N VAL A 65 -9.54 11.04 12.87
CA VAL A 65 -8.80 10.41 11.76
C VAL A 65 -7.98 11.50 11.04
N THR A 66 -6.68 11.47 11.24
CA THR A 66 -5.68 12.33 10.61
C THR A 66 -4.58 11.49 9.98
N PHE A 67 -3.68 12.08 9.19
CA PHE A 67 -2.51 11.36 8.68
C PHE A 67 -1.65 10.77 9.82
N HIS A 68 -1.52 11.49 10.95
CA HIS A 68 -0.76 11.01 12.11
C HIS A 68 -1.47 9.86 12.84
N THR A 69 -2.79 9.98 13.09
CA THR A 69 -3.53 8.92 13.78
C THR A 69 -3.63 7.65 12.94
N VAL A 70 -3.74 7.75 11.61
CA VAL A 70 -3.70 6.58 10.71
C VAL A 70 -2.37 5.83 10.83
N GLU A 71 -1.27 6.53 11.01
CA GLU A 71 0.05 5.95 11.22
C GLU A 71 0.19 5.35 12.63
N GLU A 72 -0.25 6.08 13.68
CA GLU A 72 -0.26 5.64 15.08
C GLU A 72 -1.08 4.37 15.29
N TYR A 73 -2.24 4.25 14.64
CA TYR A 73 -3.13 3.08 14.73
C TYR A 73 -2.96 2.07 13.61
N SER A 74 -1.83 2.10 12.94
CA SER A 74 -1.50 1.15 11.88
C SER A 74 -1.75 -0.30 12.30
N ASP A 75 -2.17 -1.13 11.37
CA ASP A 75 -2.30 -2.58 11.54
C ASP A 75 -0.97 -3.33 11.34
N TYR A 76 0.09 -2.64 10.94
CA TYR A 76 1.44 -3.16 11.02
C TYR A 76 2.05 -2.86 12.38
N PRO A 77 2.71 -3.84 13.04
CA PRO A 77 3.49 -3.57 14.25
C PRO A 77 4.67 -2.67 13.91
N ASP A 78 5.25 -2.05 14.94
CA ASP A 78 6.49 -1.28 14.80
C ASP A 78 7.56 -2.11 14.09
N ASN A 79 8.15 -1.55 13.04
CA ASN A 79 9.10 -2.25 12.20
C ASN A 79 10.10 -1.31 11.53
N GLN A 80 11.13 -1.91 10.95
CA GLN A 80 12.17 -1.25 10.17
C GLN A 80 12.27 -1.86 8.75
N ALA A 81 11.20 -2.50 8.28
CA ALA A 81 11.17 -3.24 7.03
C ALA A 81 11.11 -2.36 5.78
N TRP A 82 10.69 -1.10 5.93
CA TRP A 82 10.64 -0.11 4.84
C TRP A 82 11.73 0.93 5.00
N ASP A 83 12.36 1.32 3.89
CA ASP A 83 13.13 2.56 3.79
C ASP A 83 12.20 3.64 3.22
N CYS A 84 11.53 4.33 4.13
CA CYS A 84 10.47 5.28 3.82
C CYS A 84 10.76 6.66 4.40
N GLU A 85 10.58 7.68 3.59
CA GLU A 85 10.49 9.06 4.03
C GLU A 85 9.05 9.56 3.88
N SER A 86 8.54 10.23 4.92
CA SER A 86 7.21 10.84 4.89
C SER A 86 7.24 12.25 5.44
N SER A 87 6.39 13.11 4.90
CA SER A 87 6.13 14.46 5.42
C SER A 87 4.66 14.81 5.31
N VAL A 88 4.17 15.54 6.31
CA VAL A 88 2.80 16.06 6.34
C VAL A 88 2.87 17.57 6.45
N GLU A 89 2.25 18.26 5.48
CA GLU A 89 2.15 19.71 5.43
C GLU A 89 0.67 20.09 5.28
N GLY A 90 0.05 20.53 6.36
CA GLY A 90 -1.38 20.84 6.39
C GLY A 90 -2.24 19.63 6.01
N ASN A 91 -2.97 19.74 4.90
CA ASN A 91 -3.85 18.69 4.37
C ASN A 91 -3.14 17.75 3.36
N ARG A 92 -1.81 17.82 3.24
CA ARG A 92 -1.03 17.10 2.23
C ARG A 92 -0.01 16.16 2.88
N LEU A 93 -0.04 14.88 2.49
CA LEU A 93 0.95 13.86 2.82
C LEU A 93 1.80 13.56 1.60
N ARG A 94 3.12 13.48 1.78
CA ARG A 94 4.05 12.86 0.81
C ARG A 94 4.70 11.66 1.45
N LYS A 95 4.81 10.56 0.69
CA LYS A 95 5.61 9.38 1.05
C LYS A 95 6.50 8.97 -0.11
N SER A 96 7.73 8.59 0.20
CA SER A 96 8.67 8.00 -0.75
C SER A 96 9.32 6.77 -0.13
N ASN A 97 9.07 5.61 -0.71
CA ASN A 97 9.65 4.34 -0.28
C ASN A 97 10.79 3.97 -1.22
N ARG A 98 12.03 4.06 -0.77
CA ARG A 98 13.20 3.57 -1.51
C ARG A 98 13.27 2.05 -1.48
N VAL A 99 12.90 1.44 -0.36
CA VAL A 99 12.77 -0.01 -0.20
C VAL A 99 11.41 -0.35 0.36
N CYS A 100 10.72 -1.26 -0.32
CA CYS A 100 9.41 -1.79 0.10
C CYS A 100 9.44 -3.32 0.00
N PRO A 101 9.08 -4.06 1.07
CA PRO A 101 9.05 -5.52 1.05
C PRO A 101 8.15 -6.09 -0.06
N PHE A 102 7.03 -5.43 -0.38
CA PHE A 102 6.14 -5.85 -1.47
C PHE A 102 6.84 -5.79 -2.82
N SER A 103 7.37 -4.63 -3.21
CA SER A 103 8.04 -4.48 -4.50
C SER A 103 9.27 -5.36 -4.62
N THR A 104 10.01 -5.53 -3.53
CA THR A 104 11.15 -6.47 -3.48
C THR A 104 10.69 -7.89 -3.75
N ALA A 105 9.62 -8.35 -3.09
CA ALA A 105 9.09 -9.69 -3.26
C ALA A 105 8.56 -9.95 -4.68
N PHE A 106 7.89 -8.97 -5.29
CA PHE A 106 7.38 -9.08 -6.65
C PHE A 106 8.52 -9.25 -7.67
N ARG A 107 9.61 -8.49 -7.50
CA ARG A 107 10.82 -8.63 -8.32
C ARG A 107 11.52 -9.98 -8.12
N GLU A 108 11.64 -10.44 -6.87
CA GLU A 108 12.27 -11.73 -6.54
C GLU A 108 11.65 -12.92 -7.26
N ILE A 109 10.36 -12.86 -7.59
CA ILE A 109 9.63 -13.95 -8.25
C ILE A 109 9.23 -13.64 -9.71
N GLY A 110 9.63 -12.48 -10.23
CA GLY A 110 9.35 -12.09 -11.63
C GLY A 110 7.87 -11.82 -11.93
N LEU A 111 7.09 -11.40 -10.91
CA LEU A 111 5.65 -11.10 -11.05
C LEU A 111 5.34 -9.62 -10.76
N GLU A 112 6.21 -8.73 -11.24
CA GLU A 112 6.07 -7.28 -11.02
C GLU A 112 4.76 -6.72 -11.58
N GLN A 113 4.31 -7.21 -12.74
CA GLN A 113 3.08 -6.72 -13.36
C GLN A 113 1.83 -7.11 -12.56
N ALA A 114 1.77 -8.35 -12.06
CA ALA A 114 0.69 -8.76 -11.17
C ALA A 114 0.76 -8.03 -9.81
N GLY A 115 1.96 -7.89 -9.25
CA GLY A 115 2.20 -7.17 -8.00
C GLY A 115 1.88 -5.67 -8.09
N LYS A 116 2.10 -5.04 -9.25
CA LYS A 116 1.79 -3.65 -9.52
C LYS A 116 0.33 -3.30 -9.22
N LEU A 117 -0.60 -4.21 -9.52
CA LEU A 117 -2.03 -4.02 -9.28
C LEU A 117 -2.35 -3.77 -7.79
N TYR A 118 -1.60 -4.42 -6.89
CA TYR A 118 -1.69 -4.13 -5.46
C TYR A 118 -1.27 -2.69 -5.16
N CYS A 119 -0.09 -2.30 -5.63
CA CYS A 119 0.48 -0.97 -5.33
C CYS A 119 -0.32 0.17 -5.96
N GLU A 120 -0.92 -0.04 -7.13
CA GLU A 120 -1.78 0.96 -7.78
C GLU A 120 -3.06 1.23 -6.97
N GLU A 121 -3.60 0.22 -6.30
CA GLU A 121 -4.93 0.32 -5.71
C GLU A 121 -4.91 0.51 -4.18
N ILE A 122 -3.96 -0.12 -3.46
CA ILE A 122 -4.01 -0.19 -2.00
C ILE A 122 -3.92 1.17 -1.32
N ASP A 123 -2.96 2.01 -1.73
CA ASP A 123 -2.74 3.31 -1.10
C ASP A 123 -3.87 4.28 -1.43
N LEU A 124 -4.34 4.28 -2.69
CA LEU A 124 -5.48 5.08 -3.12
C LEU A 124 -6.73 4.71 -2.30
N ALA A 125 -7.08 3.44 -2.29
CA ALA A 125 -8.29 2.96 -1.62
C ALA A 125 -8.26 3.16 -0.10
N LEU A 126 -7.10 2.96 0.54
CA LEU A 126 -6.93 3.25 1.98
C LEU A 126 -7.18 4.72 2.28
N ASN A 127 -6.57 5.63 1.53
CA ASN A 127 -6.71 7.05 1.78
C ASN A 127 -8.12 7.58 1.46
N GLU A 128 -8.78 7.07 0.42
CA GLU A 128 -10.20 7.34 0.16
C GLU A 128 -11.08 6.86 1.32
N ALA A 129 -10.82 5.68 1.84
CA ALA A 129 -11.57 5.11 2.97
C ALA A 129 -11.34 5.88 4.28
N PHE A 130 -10.15 6.47 4.50
CA PHE A 130 -9.86 7.29 5.68
C PHE A 130 -10.47 8.69 5.59
N PHE A 131 -10.33 9.34 4.45
CA PHE A 131 -10.55 10.80 4.34
C PHE A 131 -11.68 11.20 3.39
N GLY A 132 -12.28 10.25 2.67
CA GLY A 132 -13.34 10.53 1.70
C GLY A 132 -12.77 11.16 0.43
N LYS A 133 -13.06 12.45 0.21
CA LYS A 133 -12.58 13.14 -1.00
C LYS A 133 -11.10 13.49 -0.89
N ILE A 134 -10.30 12.96 -1.80
CA ILE A 134 -8.87 13.21 -1.89
C ILE A 134 -8.45 13.49 -3.33
N LYS A 135 -7.32 14.17 -3.49
CA LYS A 135 -6.50 14.12 -4.70
C LYS A 135 -5.35 13.17 -4.42
N PHE A 136 -5.22 12.12 -5.23
CA PHE A 136 -4.15 11.13 -5.14
C PHE A 136 -3.23 11.24 -6.36
N GLU A 137 -1.93 11.33 -6.12
CA GLU A 137 -0.91 11.41 -7.16
C GLU A 137 0.15 10.33 -6.90
N ARG A 138 0.60 9.67 -7.96
CA ARG A 138 1.64 8.64 -7.94
C ARG A 138 2.80 9.07 -8.84
N PRO A 139 3.74 9.91 -8.35
CA PRO A 139 4.84 10.41 -9.18
C PRO A 139 5.76 9.32 -9.69
N SER A 140 5.95 8.24 -8.92
CA SER A 140 6.81 7.12 -9.28
C SER A 140 6.31 5.82 -8.67
N LEU A 141 6.53 4.72 -9.40
CA LEU A 141 6.24 3.37 -8.94
C LEU A 141 7.46 2.47 -9.20
N PHE A 142 7.63 1.42 -8.42
CA PHE A 142 8.77 0.49 -8.52
C PHE A 142 8.94 -0.14 -9.92
N THR A 143 7.89 -0.17 -10.73
CA THR A 143 7.92 -0.67 -12.11
C THR A 143 8.51 0.33 -13.11
N ASP A 144 8.73 1.58 -12.72
CA ASP A 144 9.25 2.63 -13.62
C ASP A 144 10.76 2.50 -13.86
N GLY A 145 11.43 1.66 -13.06
CA GLY A 145 12.85 1.35 -13.23
C GLY A 145 13.41 0.50 -12.09
N PRO A 146 14.64 -0.03 -12.25
CA PRO A 146 15.26 -0.94 -11.28
C PRO A 146 15.45 -0.33 -9.88
N CYS A 147 15.65 0.99 -9.83
CA CYS A 147 15.84 1.75 -8.58
C CYS A 147 14.74 2.80 -8.35
N ALA A 148 13.64 2.75 -9.12
CA ALA A 148 12.56 3.71 -8.96
C ALA A 148 11.93 3.57 -7.56
N PRO A 149 11.81 4.66 -6.77
CA PRO A 149 11.09 4.64 -5.51
C PRO A 149 9.59 4.53 -5.77
N CYS A 150 8.85 4.05 -4.77
CA CYS A 150 7.40 4.18 -4.79
C CYS A 150 7.03 5.48 -4.08
N GLU A 151 6.52 6.44 -4.84
CA GLU A 151 6.12 7.74 -4.33
C GLU A 151 4.61 7.91 -4.38
N MET A 152 4.04 8.56 -3.36
CA MET A 152 2.65 8.99 -3.38
C MET A 152 2.50 10.37 -2.74
N ILE A 153 1.51 11.10 -3.23
CA ILE A 153 1.06 12.37 -2.65
C ILE A 153 -0.45 12.26 -2.47
N VAL A 154 -0.90 12.54 -1.26
CA VAL A 154 -2.33 12.57 -0.91
C VAL A 154 -2.67 13.97 -0.42
N THR A 155 -3.65 14.60 -1.04
CA THR A 155 -4.20 15.89 -0.58
C THR A 155 -5.66 15.68 -0.21
N ARG A 156 -6.03 15.98 1.02
CA ARG A 156 -7.43 15.97 1.46
C ARG A 156 -8.15 17.16 0.83
N LEU A 157 -9.34 16.90 0.30
CA LEU A 157 -10.22 17.90 -0.30
C LEU A 157 -11.42 18.07 0.64
N ASP A 158 -11.26 18.93 1.61
CA ASP A 158 -12.30 19.25 2.60
C ASP A 158 -13.46 20.05 1.99
#